data_edc2e37c53cbaf42bdac56fd0fada93f
#
_entry.id   edc2e37c53cbaf42bdac56fd0fada93f
#
_cell.length_a   1.000
_cell.length_b   1.000
_cell.length_c   1.000
_cell.angle_alpha   90.00
_cell.angle_beta   90.00
_cell.angle_gamma   90.00
#
_symmetry.space_group_name_H-M   'P 1'
#
loop_
_entity.id
_entity.type
_entity.pdbx_description
1 polymer ?
#
loop_
_entity_poly.entity_id
_entity_poly.type
_entity_poly.pdbx_seq_one_letter_code
_entity_poly.pdbx_strand_id
1 'polypeptide(L)'
;MSPPLSPLIHLIDDDDAVRSSLSLLISTVGLRVQEWADPHAFVRGFDRDGIGVIVLDVRMPGISGLTVLADLMAQGVDQPVVMLTGHGTVDMCRRAFKAGAAEFLEKPVDDELLLEALQNGVRQHVKSRERTQIDRDARARYAHLSEREREVLSLIVAGLTNKEMGRAMDVSPRTVEAHRANLFAKLEAESLAQLVRRYAALIDELSAQPPGA
;
A
#
# COMPACT_ATOMS: atom_id res chain seq x y z
N MET A 1 7.83 -19.81 3.05
CA MET A 1 8.05 -18.72 2.06
C MET A 1 7.00 -18.88 0.99
N SER A 2 5.99 -18.02 0.95
CA SER A 2 5.08 -17.96 -0.18
C SER A 2 5.89 -17.57 -1.43
N PRO A 3 5.60 -18.13 -2.63
CA PRO A 3 6.27 -17.71 -3.85
C PRO A 3 6.11 -16.21 -4.02
N PRO A 4 7.12 -15.50 -4.55
CA PRO A 4 6.98 -14.08 -4.83
C PRO A 4 5.77 -13.90 -5.73
N LEU A 5 4.79 -13.11 -5.28
CA LEU A 5 3.62 -12.76 -6.06
C LEU A 5 4.11 -12.09 -7.35
N SER A 6 4.07 -12.83 -8.48
CA SER A 6 4.42 -12.25 -9.77
C SER A 6 3.41 -11.15 -10.07
N PRO A 7 3.84 -9.89 -10.28
CA PRO A 7 2.93 -8.80 -10.57
C PRO A 7 2.03 -9.11 -11.75
N LEU A 8 0.77 -8.75 -11.66
CA LEU A 8 -0.22 -8.92 -12.71
C LEU A 8 -0.73 -7.57 -13.18
N ILE A 9 -0.67 -7.34 -14.49
CA ILE A 9 -1.26 -6.14 -15.09
C ILE A 9 -2.66 -6.48 -15.56
N HIS A 10 -3.66 -5.79 -15.01
CA HIS A 10 -5.02 -5.85 -15.52
C HIS A 10 -5.18 -4.81 -16.61
N LEU A 11 -5.44 -5.25 -17.84
CA LEU A 11 -5.62 -4.38 -19.00
C LEU A 11 -7.09 -4.37 -19.40
N ILE A 12 -7.75 -3.23 -19.22
CA ILE A 12 -9.17 -3.05 -19.45
C ILE A 12 -9.37 -2.05 -20.59
N ASP A 13 -9.85 -2.54 -21.72
CA ASP A 13 -10.12 -1.77 -22.93
C ASP A 13 -11.15 -2.52 -23.77
N ASP A 14 -12.10 -1.88 -24.40
CA ASP A 14 -13.10 -2.55 -25.23
C ASP A 14 -12.60 -2.89 -26.65
N ASP A 15 -11.52 -2.24 -27.10
CA ASP A 15 -10.91 -2.49 -28.41
C ASP A 15 -9.93 -3.70 -28.36
N ASP A 16 -10.28 -4.79 -29.04
CA ASP A 16 -9.47 -6.01 -29.10
C ASP A 16 -8.07 -5.77 -29.67
N ALA A 17 -7.94 -4.89 -30.69
CA ALA A 17 -6.66 -4.64 -31.33
C ALA A 17 -5.73 -3.87 -30.39
N VAL A 18 -6.26 -2.91 -29.64
CA VAL A 18 -5.53 -2.17 -28.60
C VAL A 18 -5.11 -3.11 -27.50
N ARG A 19 -6.02 -3.94 -26.96
CA ARG A 19 -5.67 -4.90 -25.91
C ARG A 19 -4.57 -5.85 -26.33
N SER A 20 -4.71 -6.48 -27.51
CA SER A 20 -3.71 -7.43 -28.02
C SER A 20 -2.33 -6.79 -28.22
N SER A 21 -2.29 -5.57 -28.76
CA SER A 21 -1.04 -4.84 -28.96
C SER A 21 -0.35 -4.49 -27.65
N LEU A 22 -1.09 -3.91 -26.71
CA LEU A 22 -0.54 -3.52 -25.39
C LEU A 22 -0.17 -4.74 -24.55
N SER A 23 -0.95 -5.81 -24.60
CA SER A 23 -0.65 -7.08 -23.92
C SER A 23 0.67 -7.68 -24.42
N LEU A 24 0.89 -7.68 -25.74
CA LEU A 24 2.16 -8.12 -26.33
C LEU A 24 3.32 -7.26 -25.84
N LEU A 25 3.20 -5.93 -25.93
CA LEU A 25 4.21 -4.98 -25.48
C LEU A 25 4.58 -5.20 -24.00
N ILE A 26 3.59 -5.26 -23.11
CA ILE A 26 3.79 -5.45 -21.68
C ILE A 26 4.49 -6.78 -21.39
N SER A 27 4.16 -7.82 -22.16
CA SER A 27 4.77 -9.14 -22.01
C SER A 27 6.27 -9.16 -22.39
N THR A 28 6.74 -8.23 -23.25
CA THR A 28 8.16 -8.14 -23.63
C THR A 28 9.10 -7.84 -22.47
N VAL A 29 8.59 -7.20 -21.41
CA VAL A 29 9.35 -6.87 -20.19
C VAL A 29 9.11 -7.88 -19.06
N GLY A 30 8.50 -9.03 -19.36
CA GLY A 30 8.28 -10.13 -18.42
C GLY A 30 7.13 -9.90 -17.43
N LEU A 31 6.28 -8.90 -17.64
CA LEU A 31 5.08 -8.69 -16.86
C LEU A 31 3.93 -9.56 -17.39
N ARG A 32 3.18 -10.14 -16.47
CA ARG A 32 1.97 -10.92 -16.81
C ARG A 32 0.80 -9.97 -17.05
N VAL A 33 -0.03 -10.28 -18.04
CA VAL A 33 -1.21 -9.49 -18.38
C VAL A 33 -2.47 -10.34 -18.27
N GLN A 34 -3.51 -9.77 -17.72
CA GLN A 34 -4.87 -10.29 -17.79
C GLN A 34 -5.74 -9.25 -18.49
N GLU A 35 -6.31 -9.67 -19.61
CA GLU A 35 -7.12 -8.80 -20.47
C GLU A 35 -8.59 -8.85 -20.09
N TRP A 36 -9.26 -7.71 -20.20
CA TRP A 36 -10.68 -7.52 -19.90
C TRP A 36 -11.32 -6.64 -20.97
N ALA A 37 -12.25 -7.19 -21.73
CA ALA A 37 -13.04 -6.41 -22.70
C ALA A 37 -14.24 -5.69 -22.02
N ASP A 38 -14.67 -6.20 -20.86
CA ASP A 38 -15.81 -5.66 -20.12
C ASP A 38 -15.36 -5.19 -18.74
N PRO A 39 -15.48 -3.89 -18.43
CA PRO A 39 -15.12 -3.35 -17.12
C PRO A 39 -15.95 -3.90 -15.97
N HIS A 40 -17.19 -4.33 -16.23
CA HIS A 40 -18.01 -4.97 -15.20
C HIS A 40 -17.51 -6.39 -14.86
N ALA A 41 -17.05 -7.14 -15.87
CA ALA A 41 -16.41 -8.44 -15.63
C ALA A 41 -15.11 -8.27 -14.83
N PHE A 42 -14.31 -7.24 -15.15
CA PHE A 42 -13.13 -6.88 -14.39
C PHE A 42 -13.45 -6.62 -12.92
N VAL A 43 -14.34 -5.69 -12.62
CA VAL A 43 -14.69 -5.31 -11.22
C VAL A 43 -15.18 -6.51 -10.41
N ARG A 44 -15.87 -7.47 -11.04
CA ARG A 44 -16.34 -8.69 -10.37
C ARG A 44 -15.28 -9.78 -10.17
N GLY A 45 -14.26 -9.82 -11.03
CA GLY A 45 -13.37 -10.99 -11.14
C GLY A 45 -11.90 -10.74 -10.85
N PHE A 46 -11.44 -9.50 -10.69
CA PHE A 46 -10.02 -9.25 -10.43
C PHE A 46 -9.64 -9.53 -8.97
N ASP A 47 -8.39 -9.95 -8.79
CA ASP A 47 -7.83 -10.17 -7.46
C ASP A 47 -7.39 -8.84 -6.84
N ARG A 48 -8.13 -8.39 -5.83
CA ARG A 48 -7.86 -7.15 -5.10
C ARG A 48 -6.64 -7.23 -4.19
N ASP A 49 -6.29 -8.44 -3.78
CA ASP A 49 -5.15 -8.67 -2.87
C ASP A 49 -3.86 -8.95 -3.63
N GLY A 50 -3.95 -9.17 -4.94
CA GLY A 50 -2.81 -9.38 -5.83
C GLY A 50 -1.92 -8.15 -5.98
N ILE A 51 -0.63 -8.37 -6.21
CA ILE A 51 0.30 -7.29 -6.57
C ILE A 51 0.17 -7.03 -8.07
N GLY A 52 -0.01 -5.76 -8.46
CA GLY A 52 -0.11 -5.40 -9.86
C GLY A 52 -0.46 -3.95 -10.12
N VAL A 53 -0.83 -3.67 -11.36
CA VAL A 53 -1.26 -2.35 -11.84
C VAL A 53 -2.50 -2.55 -12.71
N ILE A 54 -3.41 -1.63 -12.66
CA ILE A 54 -4.61 -1.59 -13.48
C ILE A 54 -4.37 -0.59 -14.61
N VAL A 55 -4.48 -1.02 -15.86
CA VAL A 55 -4.48 -0.18 -17.06
C VAL A 55 -5.93 -0.07 -17.53
N LEU A 56 -6.48 1.14 -17.58
CA LEU A 56 -7.90 1.35 -17.75
C LEU A 56 -8.19 2.39 -18.82
N ASP A 57 -8.87 1.98 -19.89
CA ASP A 57 -9.35 2.93 -20.87
C ASP A 57 -10.41 3.87 -20.28
N VAL A 58 -10.36 5.14 -20.68
CA VAL A 58 -11.32 6.15 -20.22
C VAL A 58 -12.67 5.98 -20.90
N ARG A 59 -12.68 5.59 -22.19
CA ARG A 59 -13.91 5.54 -22.98
C ARG A 59 -14.28 4.13 -23.39
N MET A 60 -15.15 3.52 -22.63
CA MET A 60 -15.70 2.20 -22.90
C MET A 60 -17.23 2.27 -23.01
N PRO A 61 -17.86 1.38 -23.79
CA PRO A 61 -19.30 1.30 -23.87
C PRO A 61 -19.94 1.03 -22.49
N GLY A 62 -20.99 1.76 -22.18
CA GLY A 62 -21.81 1.56 -20.98
C GLY A 62 -21.29 2.24 -19.72
N ILE A 63 -19.97 2.28 -19.47
CA ILE A 63 -19.38 2.91 -18.28
C ILE A 63 -18.06 3.61 -18.61
N SER A 64 -17.87 4.80 -18.06
CA SER A 64 -16.61 5.52 -18.19
C SER A 64 -15.54 4.92 -17.28
N GLY A 65 -14.28 4.80 -17.77
CA GLY A 65 -13.14 4.41 -16.94
C GLY A 65 -12.94 5.33 -15.72
N LEU A 66 -13.29 6.60 -15.81
CA LEU A 66 -13.26 7.51 -14.64
C LEU A 66 -14.28 7.10 -13.56
N THR A 67 -15.43 6.56 -13.94
CA THR A 67 -16.39 6.02 -12.99
C THR A 67 -15.86 4.74 -12.34
N VAL A 68 -15.29 3.84 -13.16
CA VAL A 68 -14.66 2.62 -12.64
C VAL A 68 -13.53 2.96 -11.67
N LEU A 69 -12.67 3.94 -12.00
CA LEU A 69 -11.61 4.41 -11.11
C LEU A 69 -12.17 4.90 -9.77
N ALA A 70 -13.22 5.75 -9.80
CA ALA A 70 -13.84 6.26 -8.58
C ALA A 70 -14.41 5.13 -7.70
N ASP A 71 -15.05 4.12 -8.33
CA ASP A 71 -15.60 2.96 -7.63
C ASP A 71 -14.49 2.09 -7.00
N LEU A 72 -13.37 1.88 -7.71
CA LEU A 72 -12.21 1.16 -7.18
C LEU A 72 -11.63 1.86 -5.95
N MET A 73 -11.43 3.17 -6.03
CA MET A 73 -10.92 3.98 -4.91
C MET A 73 -11.89 3.98 -3.72
N ALA A 74 -13.19 4.11 -3.96
CA ALA A 74 -14.21 4.05 -2.91
C ALA A 74 -14.26 2.68 -2.21
N GLN A 75 -13.88 1.60 -2.91
CA GLN A 75 -13.77 0.24 -2.37
C GLN A 75 -12.42 -0.05 -1.72
N GLY A 76 -11.51 0.93 -1.64
CA GLY A 76 -10.21 0.78 -1.00
C GLY A 76 -9.20 -0.06 -1.80
N VAL A 77 -9.38 -0.17 -3.12
CA VAL A 77 -8.39 -0.83 -4.01
C VAL A 77 -7.12 0.01 -4.01
N ASP A 78 -5.99 -0.60 -3.68
CA ASP A 78 -4.69 0.07 -3.56
C ASP A 78 -3.74 -0.20 -4.75
N GLN A 79 -4.18 -1.01 -5.71
CA GLN A 79 -3.47 -1.21 -6.97
C GLN A 79 -3.43 0.12 -7.75
N PRO A 80 -2.23 0.59 -8.18
CA PRO A 80 -2.12 1.80 -8.98
C PRO A 80 -2.91 1.67 -10.29
N VAL A 81 -3.60 2.75 -10.67
CA VAL A 81 -4.38 2.80 -11.91
C VAL A 81 -3.71 3.75 -12.91
N VAL A 82 -3.36 3.24 -14.08
CA VAL A 82 -2.89 3.99 -15.25
C VAL A 82 -4.07 4.17 -16.19
N MET A 83 -4.47 5.40 -16.43
CA MET A 83 -5.58 5.73 -17.34
C MET A 83 -5.08 5.89 -18.77
N LEU A 84 -5.78 5.28 -19.74
CA LEU A 84 -5.52 5.49 -21.17
C LEU A 84 -6.67 6.25 -21.81
N THR A 85 -6.40 7.15 -22.76
CA THR A 85 -7.44 7.90 -23.46
C THR A 85 -7.07 8.22 -24.91
N GLY A 86 -8.00 8.08 -25.84
CA GLY A 86 -7.82 8.51 -27.22
C GLY A 86 -7.99 10.04 -27.44
N HIS A 87 -8.45 10.80 -26.44
CA HIS A 87 -8.59 12.25 -26.49
C HIS A 87 -8.44 12.81 -25.09
N GLY A 88 -7.21 13.13 -24.73
CA GLY A 88 -6.88 13.74 -23.44
C GLY A 88 -7.18 15.24 -23.44
N THR A 89 -7.96 15.70 -22.48
CA THR A 89 -8.06 17.14 -22.18
C THR A 89 -7.44 17.39 -20.81
N VAL A 90 -6.93 18.61 -20.59
CA VAL A 90 -6.37 19.00 -19.29
C VAL A 90 -7.38 18.79 -18.16
N ASP A 91 -8.66 19.04 -18.42
CA ASP A 91 -9.71 18.82 -17.41
C ASP A 91 -9.90 17.33 -17.09
N MET A 92 -9.89 16.46 -18.10
CA MET A 92 -9.98 15.02 -17.91
C MET A 92 -8.79 14.47 -17.14
N CYS A 93 -7.58 14.87 -17.50
CA CYS A 93 -6.35 14.53 -16.79
C CYS A 93 -6.43 14.97 -15.31
N ARG A 94 -6.81 16.20 -15.04
CA ARG A 94 -6.98 16.72 -13.67
C ARG A 94 -8.03 15.92 -12.89
N ARG A 95 -9.14 15.55 -13.51
CA ARG A 95 -10.19 14.72 -12.88
C ARG A 95 -9.68 13.31 -12.56
N ALA A 96 -8.92 12.69 -13.46
CA ALA A 96 -8.33 11.37 -13.24
C ALA A 96 -7.40 11.37 -12.02
N PHE A 97 -6.46 12.33 -11.95
CA PHE A 97 -5.57 12.43 -10.78
C PHE A 97 -6.30 12.74 -9.47
N LYS A 98 -7.33 13.60 -9.49
CA LYS A 98 -8.18 13.85 -8.32
C LYS A 98 -8.96 12.62 -7.89
N ALA A 99 -9.32 11.74 -8.82
CA ALA A 99 -10.01 10.50 -8.54
C ALA A 99 -9.06 9.37 -8.09
N GLY A 100 -7.73 9.59 -8.09
CA GLY A 100 -6.75 8.63 -7.60
C GLY A 100 -5.97 7.87 -8.68
N ALA A 101 -6.01 8.32 -9.95
CA ALA A 101 -5.15 7.76 -10.99
C ALA A 101 -3.67 7.98 -10.62
N ALA A 102 -2.85 6.95 -10.82
CA ALA A 102 -1.40 7.02 -10.66
C ALA A 102 -0.72 7.67 -11.86
N GLU A 103 -1.29 7.44 -13.07
CA GLU A 103 -0.77 8.00 -14.32
C GLU A 103 -1.91 8.17 -15.34
N PHE A 104 -1.69 9.05 -16.34
CA PHE A 104 -2.65 9.33 -17.39
C PHE A 104 -1.92 9.48 -18.73
N LEU A 105 -2.17 8.57 -19.66
CA LEU A 105 -1.48 8.48 -20.95
C LEU A 105 -2.47 8.64 -22.11
N GLU A 106 -2.03 9.29 -23.20
CA GLU A 106 -2.84 9.49 -24.40
C GLU A 106 -2.51 8.43 -25.46
N LYS A 107 -3.54 7.90 -26.12
CA LYS A 107 -3.41 6.98 -27.26
C LYS A 107 -3.17 7.79 -28.57
N PRO A 108 -2.28 7.38 -29.46
CA PRO A 108 -1.44 6.18 -29.38
C PRO A 108 -0.41 6.28 -28.26
N VAL A 109 -0.37 5.25 -27.43
CA VAL A 109 0.49 5.26 -26.25
C VAL A 109 1.94 5.09 -26.66
N ASP A 110 2.81 5.94 -26.11
CA ASP A 110 4.25 5.76 -26.23
C ASP A 110 4.67 4.52 -25.42
N ASP A 111 5.38 3.60 -26.06
CA ASP A 111 5.76 2.31 -25.50
C ASP A 111 6.64 2.46 -24.25
N GLU A 112 7.61 3.39 -24.27
CA GLU A 112 8.54 3.62 -23.15
C GLU A 112 7.80 4.22 -21.95
N LEU A 113 6.93 5.20 -22.19
CA LEU A 113 6.13 5.84 -21.14
C LEU A 113 5.18 4.86 -20.46
N LEU A 114 4.53 3.98 -21.24
CA LEU A 114 3.67 2.94 -20.66
C LEU A 114 4.45 1.97 -19.79
N LEU A 115 5.56 1.44 -20.33
CA LEU A 115 6.37 0.46 -19.60
C LEU A 115 6.98 1.08 -18.33
N GLU A 116 7.41 2.34 -18.38
CA GLU A 116 7.90 3.07 -17.22
C GLU A 116 6.80 3.26 -16.16
N ALA A 117 5.60 3.68 -16.57
CA ALA A 117 4.45 3.85 -15.69
C ALA A 117 4.08 2.54 -14.98
N LEU A 118 4.06 1.42 -15.71
CA LEU A 118 3.75 0.10 -15.16
C LEU A 118 4.82 -0.38 -14.17
N GLN A 119 6.10 -0.26 -14.52
CA GLN A 119 7.19 -0.64 -13.63
C GLN A 119 7.22 0.21 -12.37
N ASN A 120 6.98 1.52 -12.48
CA ASN A 120 6.86 2.43 -11.34
C ASN A 120 5.68 2.05 -10.46
N GLY A 121 4.52 1.80 -11.06
CA GLY A 121 3.32 1.36 -10.36
C GLY A 121 3.55 0.07 -9.59
N VAL A 122 4.12 -0.95 -10.21
CA VAL A 122 4.47 -2.21 -9.54
C VAL A 122 5.41 -1.97 -8.35
N ARG A 123 6.50 -1.20 -8.55
CA ARG A 123 7.44 -0.89 -7.45
C ARG A 123 6.78 -0.16 -6.28
N GLN A 124 5.93 0.81 -6.56
CA GLN A 124 5.20 1.56 -5.54
C GLN A 124 4.21 0.66 -4.80
N HIS A 125 3.47 -0.19 -5.51
CA HIS A 125 2.49 -1.08 -4.92
C HIS A 125 3.16 -2.13 -4.00
N VAL A 126 4.25 -2.75 -4.43
CA VAL A 126 5.04 -3.67 -3.58
C VAL A 126 5.46 -2.96 -2.28
N LYS A 127 6.06 -1.77 -2.37
CA LYS A 127 6.48 -1.00 -1.18
C LYS A 127 5.32 -0.64 -0.26
N SER A 128 4.18 -0.27 -0.82
CA SER A 128 2.97 0.06 -0.06
C SER A 128 2.45 -1.15 0.71
N ARG A 129 2.38 -2.31 0.04
CA ARG A 129 1.94 -3.57 0.66
C ARG A 129 2.90 -4.05 1.74
N GLU A 130 4.21 -3.98 1.50
CA GLU A 130 5.23 -4.30 2.51
C GLU A 130 5.09 -3.42 3.75
N ARG A 131 4.92 -2.11 3.55
CA ARG A 131 4.70 -1.16 4.66
C ARG A 131 3.44 -1.48 5.44
N THR A 132 2.33 -1.70 4.74
CA THR A 132 1.04 -2.06 5.38
C THR A 132 1.15 -3.36 6.18
N GLN A 133 1.90 -4.36 5.66
CA GLN A 133 2.11 -5.61 6.38
C GLN A 133 2.96 -5.40 7.64
N ILE A 134 4.04 -4.61 7.54
CA ILE A 134 4.89 -4.26 8.70
C ILE A 134 4.06 -3.55 9.78
N ASP A 135 3.18 -2.62 9.38
CA ASP A 135 2.33 -1.88 10.31
C ASP A 135 1.28 -2.79 10.96
N ARG A 136 0.68 -3.72 10.20
CA ARG A 136 -0.25 -4.73 10.74
C ARG A 136 0.44 -5.64 11.76
N ASP A 137 1.62 -6.15 11.43
CA ASP A 137 2.41 -7.01 12.32
C ASP A 137 2.82 -6.27 13.60
N ALA A 138 3.21 -4.99 13.46
CA ALA A 138 3.54 -4.15 14.61
C ALA A 138 2.34 -3.95 15.53
N ARG A 139 1.15 -3.66 14.99
CA ARG A 139 -0.09 -3.53 15.77
C ARG A 139 -0.49 -4.84 16.44
N ALA A 140 -0.39 -5.96 15.73
CA ALA A 140 -0.69 -7.29 16.29
C ALA A 140 0.23 -7.60 17.48
N ARG A 141 1.55 -7.37 17.35
CA ARG A 141 2.50 -7.59 18.46
C ARG A 141 2.26 -6.63 19.62
N TYR A 142 1.98 -5.35 19.35
CA TYR A 142 1.64 -4.37 20.37
C TYR A 142 0.42 -4.78 21.20
N ALA A 143 -0.60 -5.40 20.57
CA ALA A 143 -1.80 -5.86 21.26
C ALA A 143 -1.50 -6.94 22.33
N HIS A 144 -0.43 -7.71 22.16
CA HIS A 144 0.01 -8.74 23.13
C HIS A 144 0.90 -8.22 24.26
N LEU A 145 1.19 -6.91 24.30
CA LEU A 145 1.94 -6.32 25.40
C LEU A 145 1.04 -6.14 26.64
N SER A 146 1.61 -6.41 27.82
CA SER A 146 1.00 -6.00 29.09
C SER A 146 1.02 -4.47 29.24
N GLU A 147 0.21 -3.94 30.15
CA GLU A 147 0.19 -2.49 30.45
C GLU A 147 1.57 -1.95 30.80
N ARG A 148 2.33 -2.68 31.63
CA ARG A 148 3.69 -2.29 32.00
C ARG A 148 4.67 -2.31 30.82
N GLU A 149 4.53 -3.23 29.92
CA GLU A 149 5.36 -3.28 28.70
C GLU A 149 5.00 -2.14 27.75
N ARG A 150 3.71 -1.79 27.63
CA ARG A 150 3.27 -0.61 26.84
C ARG A 150 3.79 0.69 27.44
N GLU A 151 3.75 0.82 28.77
CA GLU A 151 4.31 1.97 29.48
C GLU A 151 5.82 2.10 29.21
N VAL A 152 6.56 1.00 29.32
CA VAL A 152 8.01 0.99 29.00
C VAL A 152 8.25 1.34 27.55
N LEU A 153 7.46 0.82 26.61
CA LEU A 153 7.58 1.15 25.18
C LEU A 153 7.38 2.65 24.93
N SER A 154 6.36 3.26 25.52
CA SER A 154 6.09 4.70 25.39
C SER A 154 7.24 5.55 25.92
N LEU A 155 7.80 5.17 27.08
CA LEU A 155 8.93 5.87 27.68
C LEU A 155 10.23 5.70 26.86
N ILE A 156 10.43 4.55 26.23
CA ILE A 156 11.53 4.30 25.28
C ILE A 156 11.40 5.21 24.06
N VAL A 157 10.22 5.30 23.48
CA VAL A 157 9.94 6.18 22.32
C VAL A 157 10.13 7.64 22.68
N ALA A 158 9.77 8.03 23.90
CA ALA A 158 10.03 9.37 24.44
C ALA A 158 11.53 9.64 24.76
N GLY A 159 12.41 8.65 24.62
CA GLY A 159 13.85 8.79 24.76
C GLY A 159 14.39 8.71 26.19
N LEU A 160 13.61 8.21 27.16
CA LEU A 160 14.02 8.12 28.56
C LEU A 160 15.06 7.02 28.77
N THR A 161 16.00 7.29 29.70
CA THR A 161 16.96 6.29 30.19
C THR A 161 16.31 5.30 31.16
N ASN A 162 16.93 4.13 31.42
CA ASN A 162 16.42 3.16 32.41
C ASN A 162 16.20 3.79 33.80
N LYS A 163 17.04 4.74 34.20
CA LYS A 163 16.93 5.44 35.48
C LYS A 163 15.72 6.37 35.52
N GLU A 164 15.47 7.09 34.44
CA GLU A 164 14.31 7.99 34.30
C GLU A 164 13.02 7.19 34.21
N MET A 165 13.00 6.10 33.45
CA MET A 165 11.87 5.17 33.38
C MET A 165 11.56 4.58 34.76
N GLY A 166 12.58 4.14 35.51
CA GLY A 166 12.39 3.63 36.85
C GLY A 166 11.73 4.62 37.80
N ARG A 167 12.11 5.91 37.70
CA ARG A 167 11.47 7.01 38.48
C ARG A 167 10.03 7.24 38.02
N ALA A 168 9.77 7.26 36.71
CA ALA A 168 8.44 7.51 36.15
C ALA A 168 7.44 6.38 36.53
N MET A 169 7.92 5.15 36.57
CA MET A 169 7.12 3.96 36.85
C MET A 169 7.10 3.56 38.33
N ASP A 170 7.84 4.24 39.18
CA ASP A 170 8.07 3.93 40.62
C ASP A 170 8.59 2.49 40.82
N VAL A 171 9.59 2.12 40.03
CA VAL A 171 10.25 0.79 40.11
C VAL A 171 11.78 0.91 40.04
N SER A 172 12.48 -0.16 40.40
CA SER A 172 13.95 -0.17 40.28
C SER A 172 14.41 -0.18 38.82
N PRO A 173 15.59 0.36 38.50
CA PRO A 173 16.16 0.27 37.15
C PRO A 173 16.33 -1.20 36.68
N ARG A 174 16.57 -2.12 37.61
CA ARG A 174 16.66 -3.56 37.32
C ARG A 174 15.29 -4.14 36.88
N THR A 175 14.21 -3.66 37.48
CA THR A 175 12.84 -4.02 37.07
C THR A 175 12.52 -3.50 35.67
N VAL A 176 12.95 -2.26 35.35
CA VAL A 176 12.84 -1.70 34.00
C VAL A 176 13.60 -2.55 32.99
N GLU A 177 14.82 -3.01 33.31
CA GLU A 177 15.61 -3.89 32.42
C GLU A 177 14.88 -5.20 32.14
N ALA A 178 14.25 -5.81 33.13
CA ALA A 178 13.45 -7.01 32.96
C ALA A 178 12.23 -6.79 32.05
N HIS A 179 11.50 -5.68 32.23
CA HIS A 179 10.40 -5.30 31.35
C HIS A 179 10.89 -5.04 29.93
N ARG A 180 12.02 -4.34 29.77
CA ARG A 180 12.64 -4.13 28.45
C ARG A 180 13.02 -5.43 27.75
N ALA A 181 13.65 -6.37 28.44
CA ALA A 181 14.03 -7.66 27.88
C ALA A 181 12.79 -8.42 27.35
N ASN A 182 11.71 -8.47 28.15
CA ASN A 182 10.45 -9.09 27.74
C ASN A 182 9.80 -8.35 26.54
N LEU A 183 9.81 -7.01 26.57
CA LEU A 183 9.32 -6.17 25.50
C LEU A 183 10.06 -6.45 24.18
N PHE A 184 11.39 -6.43 24.20
CA PHE A 184 12.20 -6.69 23.00
C PHE A 184 11.95 -8.10 22.45
N ALA A 185 11.81 -9.11 23.31
CA ALA A 185 11.48 -10.46 22.88
C ALA A 185 10.09 -10.55 22.24
N LYS A 186 9.07 -9.95 22.84
CA LYS A 186 7.69 -9.97 22.29
C LYS A 186 7.55 -9.19 21.00
N LEU A 187 8.27 -8.07 20.86
CA LEU A 187 8.24 -7.25 19.67
C LEU A 187 9.22 -7.73 18.57
N GLU A 188 10.02 -8.77 18.87
CA GLU A 188 11.08 -9.26 17.99
C GLU A 188 11.97 -8.13 17.47
N ALA A 189 12.35 -7.23 18.39
CA ALA A 189 13.20 -6.10 18.06
C ALA A 189 14.66 -6.42 18.41
N GLU A 190 15.55 -6.28 17.43
CA GLU A 190 16.99 -6.56 17.57
C GLU A 190 17.77 -5.35 18.09
N SER A 191 17.22 -4.16 17.98
CA SER A 191 17.84 -2.92 18.41
C SER A 191 16.85 -1.86 18.83
N LEU A 192 17.30 -0.92 19.68
CA LEU A 192 16.53 0.25 20.07
C LEU A 192 16.08 1.09 18.86
N ALA A 193 16.98 1.30 17.89
CA ALA A 193 16.68 2.06 16.69
C ALA A 193 15.59 1.39 15.84
N GLN A 194 15.59 0.07 15.74
CA GLN A 194 14.54 -0.68 15.03
C GLN A 194 13.20 -0.55 15.77
N LEU A 195 13.21 -0.67 17.10
CA LEU A 195 12.02 -0.54 17.93
C LEU A 195 11.40 0.85 17.78
N VAL A 196 12.19 1.92 17.97
CA VAL A 196 11.70 3.30 17.84
C VAL A 196 11.15 3.56 16.44
N ARG A 197 11.89 3.19 15.39
CA ARG A 197 11.45 3.39 13.99
C ARG A 197 10.14 2.66 13.68
N ARG A 198 9.90 1.47 14.26
CA ARG A 198 8.70 0.66 14.01
C ARG A 198 7.50 1.12 14.80
N TYR A 199 7.69 1.57 16.05
CA TYR A 199 6.59 1.81 16.98
C TYR A 199 6.31 3.28 17.30
N ALA A 200 7.20 4.24 16.94
CA ALA A 200 6.98 5.66 17.26
C ALA A 200 5.64 6.17 16.70
N ALA A 201 5.39 5.99 15.40
CA ALA A 201 4.15 6.45 14.79
C ALA A 201 2.90 5.79 15.39
N LEU A 202 2.97 4.50 15.75
CA LEU A 202 1.88 3.78 16.41
C LEU A 202 1.60 4.34 17.82
N ILE A 203 2.65 4.65 18.58
CA ILE A 203 2.49 5.24 19.92
C ILE A 203 1.89 6.64 19.84
N ASP A 204 2.35 7.48 18.90
CA ASP A 204 1.81 8.82 18.67
C ASP A 204 0.32 8.76 18.31
N GLU A 205 -0.06 7.85 17.43
CA GLU A 205 -1.46 7.64 17.03
C GLU A 205 -2.35 7.21 18.21
N LEU A 206 -1.88 6.24 19.00
CA LEU A 206 -2.62 5.75 20.17
C LEU A 206 -2.72 6.80 21.29
N SER A 207 -1.70 7.65 21.43
CA SER A 207 -1.70 8.74 22.39
C SER A 207 -2.62 9.91 21.99
N ALA A 208 -2.88 10.04 20.67
CA ALA A 208 -3.78 11.07 20.14
C ALA A 208 -5.27 10.68 20.21
N GLN A 209 -5.59 9.40 20.44
CA GLN A 209 -6.97 8.95 20.60
C GLN A 209 -7.44 9.26 22.03
N PRO A 210 -8.56 9.99 22.22
CA PRO A 210 -9.10 10.22 23.55
C PRO A 210 -9.50 8.88 24.20
N PRO A 211 -9.31 8.70 25.52
CA PRO A 211 -9.70 7.50 26.21
C PRO A 211 -11.23 7.31 26.14
N GLY A 212 -11.69 6.33 25.40
CA GLY A 212 -13.08 5.85 25.39
C GLY A 212 -13.94 6.44 24.26
N ALA A 213 -13.72 6.01 23.02
CA ALA A 213 -14.73 6.06 21.97
C ALA A 213 -15.22 4.64 21.67
#